data_63295b83251903c9d6d9fba4f16613df
#
_entry.id   63295b83251903c9d6d9fba4f16613df
#
_cell.length_a   1.000
_cell.length_b   1.000
_cell.length_c   1.000
_cell.angle_alpha   90.00
_cell.angle_beta   90.00
_cell.angle_gamma   90.00
#
_symmetry.space_group_name_H-M   'P 1'
#
loop_
_entity.id
_entity.type
_entity.pdbx_description
1 polymer ?
#
loop_
_entity_poly.entity_id
_entity_poly.type
_entity_poly.pdbx_seq_one_letter_code
_entity_poly.pdbx_strand_id
1 'polypeptide(L)'
;MIHFPMPTAAERLQLWQKSLPPSVPLAAEVSLETLAARYELSGAAILNIVQFVALRALSRQQHVLALEDVMDGIRLEYQKEGKLL
;
A
#
# COMPACT_ATOMS: atom_id res chain seq x y z
N MET A 1 5.01 11.18 26.03
CA MET A 1 4.43 10.77 24.73
C MET A 1 5.51 10.16 23.84
N ILE A 2 5.24 8.96 23.37
CA ILE A 2 6.19 8.31 22.46
C ILE A 2 5.93 8.82 21.04
N HIS A 3 6.96 9.34 20.42
CA HIS A 3 6.87 9.84 19.06
C HIS A 3 7.58 8.87 18.12
N PHE A 4 6.82 8.29 17.21
CA PHE A 4 7.38 7.42 16.18
C PHE A 4 7.51 8.22 14.89
N PRO A 5 8.73 8.42 14.40
CA PRO A 5 8.89 9.11 13.12
C PRO A 5 8.29 8.28 11.99
N MET A 6 7.67 8.98 11.03
CA MET A 6 7.16 8.32 9.84
C MET A 6 8.33 7.89 8.97
N PRO A 7 8.20 6.76 8.25
CA PRO A 7 9.26 6.32 7.36
C PRO A 7 9.46 7.31 6.21
N THR A 8 10.69 7.40 5.75
CA THR A 8 11.01 8.20 4.56
C THR A 8 10.44 7.53 3.31
N ALA A 9 10.47 8.26 2.19
CA ALA A 9 10.01 7.68 0.92
C ALA A 9 10.81 6.42 0.56
N ALA A 10 12.12 6.42 0.79
CA ALA A 10 12.97 5.26 0.53
C ALA A 10 12.57 4.07 1.42
N GLU A 11 12.30 4.34 2.69
CA GLU A 11 11.86 3.30 3.62
C GLU A 11 10.48 2.77 3.25
N ARG A 12 9.58 3.64 2.82
CA ARG A 12 8.25 3.22 2.37
C ARG A 12 8.35 2.31 1.15
N LEU A 13 9.24 2.65 0.22
CA LEU A 13 9.45 1.81 -0.96
C LEU A 13 9.90 0.41 -0.56
N GLN A 14 10.83 0.31 0.37
CA GLN A 14 11.28 -0.98 0.88
C GLN A 14 10.15 -1.76 1.54
N LEU A 15 9.31 -1.08 2.32
CA LEU A 15 8.17 -1.71 2.98
C LEU A 15 7.18 -2.26 1.96
N TRP A 16 6.88 -1.49 0.92
CA TRP A 16 6.02 -1.96 -0.16
C TRP A 16 6.59 -3.22 -0.82
N GLN A 17 7.88 -3.18 -1.14
CA GLN A 17 8.54 -4.30 -1.83
C GLN A 17 8.56 -5.56 -0.98
N LYS A 18 8.84 -5.42 0.31
CA LYS A 18 8.92 -6.57 1.21
C LYS A 18 7.56 -7.16 1.55
N SER A 19 6.53 -6.32 1.58
CA SER A 19 5.20 -6.74 2.04
C SER A 19 4.37 -7.41 0.95
N LEU A 20 4.68 -7.14 -0.31
CA LEU A 20 3.89 -7.68 -1.42
C LEU A 20 4.14 -9.18 -1.57
N PRO A 21 3.08 -9.97 -1.84
CA PRO A 21 3.24 -11.41 -2.04
C PRO A 21 4.00 -11.67 -3.35
N PRO A 22 5.03 -12.55 -3.30
CA PRO A 22 5.82 -12.81 -4.51
C PRO A 22 5.04 -13.57 -5.59
N SER A 23 3.95 -14.21 -5.22
CA SER A 23 3.15 -15.01 -6.14
C SER A 23 2.15 -14.20 -6.97
N VAL A 24 1.90 -12.95 -6.59
CA VAL A 24 0.92 -12.10 -7.28
C VAL A 24 1.62 -10.82 -7.73
N PRO A 25 1.86 -10.66 -9.03
CA PRO A 25 2.56 -9.47 -9.51
C PRO A 25 1.66 -8.24 -9.49
N LEU A 26 2.30 -7.08 -9.51
CA LEU A 26 1.60 -5.81 -9.64
C LEU A 26 1.15 -5.61 -11.09
N ALA A 27 0.01 -4.97 -11.26
CA ALA A 27 -0.41 -4.53 -12.59
C ALA A 27 0.60 -3.54 -13.17
N ALA A 28 0.68 -3.49 -14.50
CA ALA A 28 1.70 -2.68 -15.17
C ALA A 28 1.65 -1.19 -14.82
N GLU A 29 0.45 -0.68 -14.53
CA GLU A 29 0.26 0.74 -14.19
C GLU A 29 0.63 1.07 -12.75
N VAL A 30 0.94 0.08 -11.90
CA VAL A 30 1.29 0.32 -10.51
C VAL A 30 2.78 0.58 -10.39
N SER A 31 3.14 1.77 -9.92
CA SER A 31 4.52 2.13 -9.64
C SER A 31 4.70 2.28 -8.14
N LEU A 32 5.44 1.37 -7.52
CA LEU A 32 5.72 1.44 -6.09
C LEU A 32 6.53 2.68 -5.74
N GLU A 33 7.42 3.10 -6.63
CA GLU A 33 8.22 4.30 -6.43
C GLU A 33 7.34 5.53 -6.34
N THR A 34 6.36 5.64 -7.22
CA THR A 34 5.39 6.74 -7.19
C THR A 34 4.55 6.69 -5.93
N LEU A 35 4.06 5.51 -5.54
CA LEU A 35 3.27 5.36 -4.33
C LEU A 35 4.07 5.76 -3.09
N ALA A 36 5.32 5.31 -3.02
CA ALA A 36 6.18 5.62 -1.88
C ALA A 36 6.47 7.12 -1.78
N ALA A 37 6.65 7.78 -2.91
CA ALA A 37 6.94 9.22 -2.95
C ALA A 37 5.72 10.07 -2.64
N ARG A 38 4.53 9.67 -3.13
CA ARG A 38 3.31 10.49 -3.05
C ARG A 38 2.54 10.37 -1.76
N TYR A 39 2.49 9.17 -1.18
CA TYR A 39 1.60 8.92 -0.05
C TYR A 39 2.39 8.63 1.20
N GLU A 40 2.23 9.51 2.19
CA GLU A 40 2.87 9.34 3.49
C GLU A 40 2.04 8.37 4.31
N LEU A 41 2.61 7.19 4.56
CA LEU A 41 1.94 6.10 5.24
C LEU A 41 2.91 5.48 6.25
N SER A 42 2.37 5.06 7.39
CA SER A 42 3.16 4.30 8.36
C SER A 42 3.41 2.89 7.83
N GLY A 43 4.35 2.18 8.46
CA GLY A 43 4.60 0.79 8.12
C GLY A 43 3.35 -0.07 8.33
N ALA A 44 2.62 0.15 9.41
CA ALA A 44 1.39 -0.58 9.68
C ALA A 44 0.33 -0.31 8.61
N ALA A 45 0.21 0.94 8.15
CA ALA A 45 -0.75 1.28 7.10
C ALA A 45 -0.41 0.58 5.79
N ILE A 46 0.87 0.53 5.42
CA ILE A 46 1.31 -0.15 4.21
C ILE A 46 0.98 -1.65 4.28
N LEU A 47 1.24 -2.29 5.42
CA LEU A 47 0.88 -3.69 5.62
C LEU A 47 -0.62 -3.92 5.47
N ASN A 48 -1.43 -3.06 6.06
CA ASN A 48 -2.89 -3.15 5.96
C ASN A 48 -3.35 -3.04 4.51
N ILE A 49 -2.76 -2.12 3.76
CA ILE A 49 -3.10 -1.92 2.35
C ILE A 49 -2.75 -3.18 1.55
N VAL A 50 -1.56 -3.71 1.75
CA VAL A 50 -1.13 -4.92 1.04
C VAL A 50 -2.07 -6.09 1.31
N GLN A 51 -2.45 -6.29 2.58
CA GLN A 51 -3.39 -7.35 2.95
C GLN A 51 -4.76 -7.14 2.30
N PHE A 52 -5.25 -5.91 2.31
CA PHE A 52 -6.53 -5.56 1.70
C PHE A 52 -6.52 -5.87 0.20
N VAL A 53 -5.48 -5.43 -0.50
CA VAL A 53 -5.36 -5.61 -1.95
C VAL A 53 -5.21 -7.09 -2.31
N ALA A 54 -4.41 -7.82 -1.54
CA ALA A 54 -4.19 -9.25 -1.77
C ALA A 54 -5.49 -10.03 -1.58
N LEU A 55 -6.25 -9.74 -0.53
CA LEU A 55 -7.53 -10.41 -0.28
C LEU A 55 -8.53 -10.10 -1.37
N ARG A 56 -8.54 -8.86 -1.85
CA ARG A 56 -9.46 -8.45 -2.90
C ARG A 56 -9.13 -9.14 -4.22
N ALA A 57 -7.85 -9.24 -4.57
CA ALA A 57 -7.42 -9.96 -5.76
C ALA A 57 -7.82 -11.44 -5.68
N LEU A 58 -7.62 -12.04 -4.51
CA LEU A 58 -7.99 -13.44 -4.29
C LEU A 58 -9.49 -13.64 -4.44
N SER A 59 -10.29 -12.75 -3.84
CA SER A 59 -11.74 -12.79 -3.89
C SER A 59 -12.28 -12.68 -5.32
N ARG A 60 -11.61 -11.87 -6.15
CA ARG A 60 -12.01 -11.65 -7.54
C ARG A 60 -11.33 -12.59 -8.52
N GLN A 61 -10.50 -13.49 -8.02
CA GLN A 61 -9.71 -14.42 -8.83
C GLN A 61 -8.83 -13.70 -9.85
N GLN A 62 -8.30 -12.54 -9.44
CA GLN A 62 -7.38 -11.78 -10.28
C GLN A 62 -5.97 -12.32 -10.15
N HIS A 63 -5.20 -12.20 -11.22
CA HIS A 63 -3.82 -12.66 -11.26
C HIS A 63 -2.82 -11.56 -10.98
N VAL A 64 -3.28 -10.30 -10.88
CA VAL A 64 -2.43 -9.14 -10.61
C VAL A 64 -3.07 -8.25 -9.56
N LEU A 65 -2.26 -7.45 -8.87
CA LEU A 65 -2.73 -6.45 -7.94
C LEU A 65 -3.02 -5.16 -8.71
N ALA A 66 -4.29 -4.79 -8.79
CA ALA A 66 -4.73 -3.66 -9.60
C ALA A 66 -4.47 -2.33 -8.88
N LEU A 67 -4.13 -1.30 -9.65
CA LEU A 67 -3.93 0.05 -9.11
C LEU A 67 -5.18 0.57 -8.41
N GLU A 68 -6.33 0.32 -8.97
CA GLU A 68 -7.62 0.72 -8.39
C GLU A 68 -7.79 0.20 -6.96
N ASP A 69 -7.42 -1.07 -6.74
CA ASP A 69 -7.52 -1.68 -5.41
C ASP A 69 -6.50 -1.08 -4.45
N VAL A 70 -5.29 -0.80 -4.93
CA VAL A 70 -4.26 -0.16 -4.12
C VAL A 70 -4.74 1.24 -3.68
N MET A 71 -5.32 1.99 -4.60
CA MET A 71 -5.83 3.33 -4.28
C MET A 71 -6.97 3.27 -3.28
N ASP A 72 -7.85 2.29 -3.39
CA ASP A 72 -8.93 2.10 -2.41
C ASP A 72 -8.35 1.82 -1.02
N GLY A 73 -7.32 0.98 -0.95
CA GLY A 73 -6.64 0.70 0.31
C GLY A 73 -6.02 1.94 0.92
N ILE A 74 -5.37 2.77 0.10
CA ILE A 74 -4.76 4.03 0.56
C ILE A 74 -5.84 4.98 1.10
N ARG A 75 -6.97 5.10 0.41
CA ARG A 75 -8.08 5.92 0.88
C ARG A 75 -8.59 5.48 2.24
N LEU A 76 -8.73 4.17 2.43
CA LEU A 76 -9.19 3.64 3.71
C LEU A 76 -8.23 3.98 4.85
N GLU A 77 -6.93 3.85 4.62
CA GLU A 77 -5.94 4.19 5.64
C GLU A 77 -5.91 5.69 5.93
N TYR A 78 -6.06 6.52 4.90
CA TYR A 78 -6.12 7.96 5.08
C TYR A 78 -7.36 8.37 5.90
N GLN A 79 -8.50 7.74 5.63
CA GLN A 79 -9.73 8.00 6.40
C GLN A 79 -9.56 7.65 7.86
N LYS A 80 -8.89 6.55 8.17
CA LYS A 80 -8.62 6.15 9.55
C LYS A 80 -7.78 7.19 10.29
N GLU A 81 -6.90 7.87 9.57
CA GLU A 81 -6.02 8.88 10.14
C GLU A 81 -6.62 10.29 10.08
N GLY A 82 -7.82 10.43 9.55
CA GLY A 82 -8.46 11.73 9.38
C GLY A 82 -7.88 12.59 8.29
N LYS A 83 -7.15 11.97 7.36
CA LYS A 83 -6.53 12.68 6.23
C LYS A 83 -7.44 12.64 5.01
N LEU A 84 -7.31 13.67 4.19
CA LEU A 84 -7.98 13.72 2.89
C LEU A 84 -7.01 13.29 1.80
N LEU A 85 -7.54 12.57 0.85
CA LEU A 85 -6.74 12.12 -0.28
C LEU A 85 -6.87 13.09 -1.44
#